data_b2f6ddf08c2176e99ee2320c77da11d4
#
_entry.id   b2f6ddf08c2176e99ee2320c77da11d4
#
_cell.length_a   1.000
_cell.length_b   1.000
_cell.length_c   1.000
_cell.angle_alpha   90.00
_cell.angle_beta   90.00
_cell.angle_gamma   90.00
#
_symmetry.space_group_name_H-M   'P 1'
#
loop_
_entity.id
_entity.type
_entity.pdbx_description
1 polymer ?
#
loop_
_entity_poly.entity_id
_entity_poly.type
_entity_poly.pdbx_seq_one_letter_code
_entity_poly.pdbx_strand_id
1 'polypeptide(L)'
;MLLTLALAAVAAPPTARDTVKITEWTVPWETSRPRDPYVDPTTNRIWFVGQAGNYVAYFVPGSAEFKRYELDAGVNPHNIIVDADGTPWYAGNRAGHIGKLDPATGKITKYPMPDPAARDPHTMMFDGKGGIWFSLQNANMVGHLNQKTGEVKLVKMTRPNARPYGLVVDETGQPWFCEFGTNRMATIDPKTYQLKEFDLPAEQARPRRMARTPDGIIWYGDYSRGFLGRLDPKTGAVTEWPMPSGARSLPYAMTMDDQNRIWFVETGVQPNLLVGFDPMTEKFFSKTPVLPSGAGTIRHMVYDKKTRSIWFGTDSNQLGKAVITPRGEMIP
;
A
#
# COMPACT_ATOMS: atom_id res chain seq x y z
N MET A 1 20.35 -55.86 36.10
CA MET A 1 19.66 -54.59 36.13
C MET A 1 19.69 -53.99 34.71
N LEU A 2 18.63 -54.21 33.94
CA LEU A 2 18.52 -53.62 32.61
C LEU A 2 17.88 -52.21 32.78
N LEU A 3 18.60 -51.18 32.36
CA LEU A 3 18.08 -49.83 32.23
C LEU A 3 17.35 -49.69 30.86
N THR A 4 16.03 -49.58 30.92
CA THR A 4 15.21 -49.21 29.75
C THR A 4 15.27 -47.70 29.56
N LEU A 5 15.93 -47.21 28.52
CA LEU A 5 15.82 -45.83 28.07
C LEU A 5 14.48 -45.61 27.38
N ALA A 6 13.61 -44.84 28.00
CA ALA A 6 12.41 -44.33 27.32
C ALA A 6 12.78 -43.20 26.39
N LEU A 7 12.70 -43.39 25.05
CA LEU A 7 12.72 -42.33 24.08
C LEU A 7 11.43 -41.50 24.18
N ALA A 8 11.54 -40.27 24.65
CA ALA A 8 10.44 -39.32 24.55
C ALA A 8 10.29 -38.91 23.06
N ALA A 9 9.17 -39.27 22.45
CA ALA A 9 8.79 -38.79 21.14
C ALA A 9 8.58 -37.27 21.20
N VAL A 10 9.47 -36.52 20.60
CA VAL A 10 9.27 -35.08 20.37
C VAL A 10 8.15 -34.98 19.33
N ALA A 11 6.97 -34.50 19.73
CA ALA A 11 5.89 -34.20 18.83
C ALA A 11 6.36 -33.16 17.81
N ALA A 12 6.22 -33.46 16.52
CA ALA A 12 6.48 -32.50 15.46
C ALA A 12 5.61 -31.24 15.70
N PRO A 13 6.16 -30.03 15.50
CA PRO A 13 5.36 -28.82 15.64
C PRO A 13 4.18 -28.89 14.66
N PRO A 14 2.97 -28.42 15.05
CA PRO A 14 1.82 -28.44 14.20
C PRO A 14 2.16 -27.70 12.89
N THR A 15 1.91 -28.32 11.76
CA THR A 15 2.02 -27.70 10.43
C THR A 15 1.19 -26.43 10.46
N ALA A 16 1.82 -25.28 10.12
CA ALA A 16 1.15 -24.01 10.05
C ALA A 16 -0.08 -24.15 9.12
N ARG A 17 -1.28 -24.14 9.70
CA ARG A 17 -2.51 -24.13 8.92
C ARG A 17 -2.67 -22.74 8.31
N ASP A 18 -3.23 -22.69 7.09
CA ASP A 18 -3.42 -21.43 6.38
C ASP A 18 -4.16 -20.41 7.24
N THR A 19 -3.51 -19.28 7.48
CA THR A 19 -4.07 -18.15 8.22
C THR A 19 -4.74 -17.15 7.27
N VAL A 20 -4.79 -17.45 5.96
CA VAL A 20 -5.27 -16.55 4.91
C VAL A 20 -6.09 -17.33 3.89
N LYS A 21 -7.30 -16.81 3.60
CA LYS A 21 -8.15 -17.30 2.51
C LYS A 21 -8.30 -16.21 1.45
N ILE A 22 -7.82 -16.48 0.23
CA ILE A 22 -7.88 -15.54 -0.89
C ILE A 22 -9.08 -15.87 -1.78
N THR A 23 -9.79 -14.82 -2.22
CA THR A 23 -10.84 -14.87 -3.24
C THR A 23 -10.56 -13.78 -4.26
N GLU A 24 -10.75 -14.06 -5.54
CA GLU A 24 -10.50 -13.13 -6.63
C GLU A 24 -11.76 -12.99 -7.50
N TRP A 25 -11.99 -11.78 -8.01
CA TRP A 25 -13.05 -11.46 -8.97
C TRP A 25 -12.43 -10.81 -10.21
N THR A 26 -12.76 -11.36 -11.37
CA THR A 26 -12.33 -10.77 -12.65
C THR A 26 -13.03 -9.42 -12.86
N VAL A 27 -12.24 -8.38 -13.08
CA VAL A 27 -12.78 -7.08 -13.46
C VAL A 27 -13.38 -7.20 -14.87
N PRO A 28 -14.67 -6.82 -15.10
CA PRO A 28 -15.39 -7.14 -16.34
C PRO A 28 -14.94 -6.32 -17.55
N TRP A 29 -13.92 -5.50 -17.42
CA TRP A 29 -13.32 -4.69 -18.49
C TRP A 29 -11.91 -5.19 -18.76
N GLU A 30 -11.66 -5.55 -20.00
CA GLU A 30 -10.35 -6.09 -20.44
C GLU A 30 -9.25 -5.03 -20.30
N THR A 31 -8.02 -5.50 -20.13
CA THR A 31 -6.81 -4.66 -20.04
C THR A 31 -6.91 -3.50 -19.03
N SER A 32 -7.70 -3.69 -18.00
CA SER A 32 -8.05 -2.65 -17.03
C SER A 32 -6.87 -2.26 -16.13
N ARG A 33 -6.06 -3.24 -15.70
CA ARG A 33 -5.03 -3.06 -14.67
C ARG A 33 -5.61 -2.40 -13.42
N PRO A 34 -6.50 -3.10 -12.69
CA PRO A 34 -7.07 -2.59 -11.44
C PRO A 34 -5.98 -2.33 -10.42
N ARG A 35 -6.02 -1.15 -9.79
CA ARG A 35 -4.98 -0.70 -8.86
C ARG A 35 -5.53 -0.01 -7.65
N ASP A 36 -4.70 -0.05 -6.61
CA ASP A 36 -4.75 0.77 -5.42
C ASP A 36 -6.16 0.85 -4.82
N PRO A 37 -6.76 -0.32 -4.42
CA PRO A 37 -8.10 -0.34 -3.89
C PRO A 37 -8.19 0.43 -2.57
N TYR A 38 -9.38 0.97 -2.29
CA TYR A 38 -9.72 1.64 -1.04
C TYR A 38 -11.12 1.25 -0.58
N VAL A 39 -11.29 1.03 0.73
CA VAL A 39 -12.58 0.67 1.33
C VAL A 39 -13.39 1.93 1.59
N ASP A 40 -14.59 2.01 1.03
CA ASP A 40 -15.54 3.09 1.31
C ASP A 40 -16.04 2.97 2.76
N PRO A 41 -15.80 3.97 3.63
CA PRO A 41 -16.17 3.88 5.02
C PRO A 41 -17.69 3.89 5.26
N THR A 42 -18.49 4.38 4.29
CA THR A 42 -19.94 4.56 4.40
C THR A 42 -20.74 3.39 3.84
N THR A 43 -20.25 2.76 2.76
CA THR A 43 -21.03 1.75 1.99
C THR A 43 -20.37 0.38 1.92
N ASN A 44 -19.15 0.20 2.38
CA ASN A 44 -18.29 -0.97 2.18
C ASN A 44 -18.02 -1.32 0.71
N ARG A 45 -18.24 -0.42 -0.23
CA ARG A 45 -17.76 -0.56 -1.60
C ARG A 45 -16.23 -0.56 -1.61
N ILE A 46 -15.67 -1.27 -2.56
CA ILE A 46 -14.22 -1.27 -2.78
C ILE A 46 -13.95 -0.43 -4.02
N TRP A 47 -13.51 0.79 -3.80
CA TRP A 47 -13.10 1.68 -4.87
C TRP A 47 -11.73 1.29 -5.39
N PHE A 48 -11.51 1.43 -6.69
CA PHE A 48 -10.21 1.19 -7.34
C PHE A 48 -10.11 2.01 -8.64
N VAL A 49 -8.92 2.12 -9.17
CA VAL A 49 -8.68 2.72 -10.49
C VAL A 49 -8.33 1.64 -11.50
N GLY A 50 -8.90 1.74 -12.70
CA GLY A 50 -8.45 1.00 -13.87
C GLY A 50 -7.38 1.83 -14.59
N GLN A 51 -6.10 1.64 -14.23
CA GLN A 51 -5.03 2.50 -14.73
C GLN A 51 -4.91 2.45 -16.25
N ALA A 52 -4.84 1.27 -16.83
CA ALA A 52 -4.77 1.09 -18.28
C ALA A 52 -6.11 1.36 -18.97
N GLY A 53 -7.21 1.03 -18.29
CA GLY A 53 -8.57 1.30 -18.75
C GLY A 53 -9.02 2.76 -18.64
N ASN A 54 -8.27 3.61 -17.94
CA ASN A 54 -8.52 5.04 -17.79
C ASN A 54 -9.86 5.40 -17.13
N TYR A 55 -10.19 4.75 -16.02
CA TYR A 55 -11.44 4.96 -15.27
C TYR A 55 -11.25 4.86 -13.74
N VAL A 56 -12.22 5.37 -13.00
CA VAL A 56 -12.45 5.09 -11.57
C VAL A 56 -13.62 4.13 -11.45
N ALA A 57 -13.55 3.16 -10.55
CA ALA A 57 -14.61 2.18 -10.37
C ALA A 57 -14.79 1.77 -8.91
N TYR A 58 -15.94 1.15 -8.63
CA TYR A 58 -16.12 0.42 -7.40
C TYR A 58 -16.66 -0.99 -7.64
N PHE A 59 -16.44 -1.84 -6.67
CA PHE A 59 -16.95 -3.19 -6.55
C PHE A 59 -17.81 -3.30 -5.28
N VAL A 60 -18.92 -4.04 -5.37
CA VAL A 60 -19.83 -4.34 -4.25
C VAL A 60 -19.63 -5.80 -3.84
N PRO A 61 -18.95 -6.09 -2.72
CA PRO A 61 -18.57 -7.47 -2.37
C PRO A 61 -19.76 -8.43 -2.20
N GLY A 62 -20.94 -7.92 -1.74
CA GLY A 62 -22.11 -8.73 -1.48
C GLY A 62 -22.85 -9.22 -2.74
N SER A 63 -22.91 -8.41 -3.79
CA SER A 63 -23.57 -8.72 -5.07
C SER A 63 -22.59 -9.07 -6.19
N ALA A 64 -21.30 -8.88 -5.96
CA ALA A 64 -20.25 -8.97 -6.98
C ALA A 64 -20.45 -8.02 -8.18
N GLU A 65 -21.15 -6.92 -7.98
CA GLU A 65 -21.40 -5.91 -9.00
C GLU A 65 -20.22 -4.92 -9.11
N PHE A 66 -19.93 -4.52 -10.34
CA PHE A 66 -18.95 -3.47 -10.65
C PHE A 66 -19.66 -2.27 -11.29
N LYS A 67 -19.21 -1.06 -10.93
CA LYS A 67 -19.59 0.17 -11.61
C LYS A 67 -18.35 1.01 -11.88
N ARG A 68 -18.27 1.58 -13.09
CA ARG A 68 -17.16 2.49 -13.45
C ARG A 68 -17.65 3.86 -13.85
N TYR A 69 -16.75 4.83 -13.76
CA TYR A 69 -16.88 6.21 -14.18
C TYR A 69 -15.74 6.53 -15.13
N GLU A 70 -16.09 6.92 -16.35
CA GLU A 70 -15.10 7.24 -17.37
C GLU A 70 -14.36 8.53 -17.01
N LEU A 71 -13.07 8.55 -17.28
CA LEU A 71 -12.24 9.75 -17.15
C LEU A 71 -11.93 10.32 -18.53
N ASP A 72 -11.55 11.61 -18.59
CA ASP A 72 -11.05 12.21 -19.82
C ASP A 72 -9.87 11.41 -20.38
N ALA A 73 -9.74 11.40 -21.70
CA ALA A 73 -8.69 10.64 -22.36
C ALA A 73 -7.29 10.99 -21.83
N GLY A 74 -6.50 9.98 -21.53
CA GLY A 74 -5.11 10.11 -21.11
C GLY A 74 -4.89 10.50 -19.65
N VAL A 75 -5.88 10.45 -18.77
CA VAL A 75 -5.72 10.71 -17.33
C VAL A 75 -4.84 9.64 -16.70
N ASN A 76 -5.01 8.36 -17.05
CA ASN A 76 -4.23 7.22 -16.55
C ASN A 76 -4.13 7.24 -15.02
N PRO A 77 -5.27 7.05 -14.30
CA PRO A 77 -5.34 7.20 -12.85
C PRO A 77 -4.44 6.18 -12.15
N HIS A 78 -3.78 6.59 -11.05
CA HIS A 78 -2.79 5.72 -10.39
C HIS A 78 -3.24 5.21 -9.03
N ASN A 79 -3.83 6.06 -8.21
CA ASN A 79 -4.23 5.77 -6.84
C ASN A 79 -5.60 6.37 -6.55
N ILE A 80 -6.31 5.81 -5.59
CA ILE A 80 -7.60 6.32 -5.11
C ILE A 80 -7.66 6.23 -3.59
N ILE A 81 -8.26 7.23 -2.96
CA ILE A 81 -8.62 7.26 -1.55
C ILE A 81 -10.07 7.72 -1.43
N VAL A 82 -10.77 7.35 -0.37
CA VAL A 82 -12.17 7.70 -0.14
C VAL A 82 -12.31 8.45 1.17
N ASP A 83 -12.95 9.60 1.10
CA ASP A 83 -13.20 10.48 2.23
C ASP A 83 -14.19 9.86 3.24
N ALA A 84 -14.28 10.44 4.44
CA ALA A 84 -15.18 9.96 5.49
C ALA A 84 -16.66 10.02 5.11
N ASP A 85 -17.03 10.87 4.16
CA ASP A 85 -18.40 10.98 3.61
C ASP A 85 -18.66 10.06 2.39
N GLY A 86 -17.69 9.23 2.00
CA GLY A 86 -17.80 8.32 0.86
C GLY A 86 -17.39 8.92 -0.48
N THR A 87 -16.80 10.13 -0.48
CA THR A 87 -16.33 10.78 -1.70
C THR A 87 -14.99 10.23 -2.15
N PRO A 88 -14.85 9.67 -3.36
CA PRO A 88 -13.56 9.21 -3.87
C PRO A 88 -12.72 10.35 -4.47
N TRP A 89 -11.43 10.29 -4.19
CA TRP A 89 -10.38 11.16 -4.72
C TRP A 89 -9.35 10.30 -5.44
N TYR A 90 -8.92 10.70 -6.63
CA TYR A 90 -7.96 9.93 -7.43
C TYR A 90 -6.77 10.77 -7.91
N ALA A 91 -5.63 10.12 -8.08
CA ALA A 91 -4.45 10.71 -8.69
C ALA A 91 -4.51 10.57 -10.21
N GLY A 92 -4.79 11.65 -10.94
CA GLY A 92 -4.76 11.72 -12.40
C GLY A 92 -3.32 11.79 -12.89
N ASN A 93 -2.63 10.64 -12.83
CA ASN A 93 -1.18 10.54 -12.91
C ASN A 93 -0.57 11.17 -14.16
N ARG A 94 -1.05 10.81 -15.36
CA ARG A 94 -0.50 11.35 -16.59
C ARG A 94 -0.99 12.78 -16.90
N ALA A 95 -2.20 13.10 -16.42
CA ALA A 95 -2.80 14.42 -16.66
C ALA A 95 -2.38 15.49 -15.65
N GLY A 96 -1.66 15.13 -14.57
CA GLY A 96 -1.11 16.07 -13.60
C GLY A 96 -2.17 16.81 -12.77
N HIS A 97 -3.13 16.08 -12.20
CA HIS A 97 -4.14 16.64 -11.29
C HIS A 97 -4.57 15.65 -10.22
N ILE A 98 -5.13 16.14 -9.14
CA ILE A 98 -5.95 15.33 -8.21
C ILE A 98 -7.41 15.53 -8.65
N GLY A 99 -8.17 14.43 -8.78
CA GLY A 99 -9.59 14.47 -9.12
C GLY A 99 -10.45 14.09 -7.94
N LYS A 100 -11.58 14.80 -7.76
CA LYS A 100 -12.67 14.49 -6.83
C LYS A 100 -13.88 14.05 -7.63
N LEU A 101 -14.41 12.87 -7.38
CA LEU A 101 -15.59 12.34 -8.06
C LEU A 101 -16.81 12.43 -7.14
N ASP A 102 -17.91 12.97 -7.64
CA ASP A 102 -19.24 12.82 -7.03
C ASP A 102 -19.86 11.49 -7.51
N PRO A 103 -20.00 10.48 -6.67
CA PRO A 103 -20.51 9.17 -7.10
C PRO A 103 -22.00 9.16 -7.46
N ALA A 104 -22.76 10.17 -7.04
CA ALA A 104 -24.18 10.28 -7.38
C ALA A 104 -24.41 10.80 -8.81
N THR A 105 -23.63 11.81 -9.20
CA THR A 105 -23.80 12.50 -10.49
C THR A 105 -22.75 12.09 -11.54
N GLY A 106 -21.62 11.50 -11.11
CA GLY A 106 -20.46 11.23 -11.95
C GLY A 106 -19.61 12.48 -12.24
N LYS A 107 -19.95 13.63 -11.66
CA LYS A 107 -19.21 14.88 -11.87
C LYS A 107 -17.82 14.80 -11.26
N ILE A 108 -16.81 15.25 -12.01
CA ILE A 108 -15.41 15.31 -11.57
C ILE A 108 -14.99 16.77 -11.39
N THR A 109 -14.44 17.09 -10.22
CA THR A 109 -13.72 18.33 -9.95
C THR A 109 -12.22 18.05 -10.00
N LYS A 110 -11.48 18.83 -10.74
CA LYS A 110 -10.01 18.67 -10.93
C LYS A 110 -9.25 19.76 -10.19
N TYR A 111 -8.17 19.37 -9.56
CA TYR A 111 -7.20 20.24 -8.87
C TYR A 111 -5.86 20.06 -9.61
N PRO A 112 -5.56 20.92 -10.58
CA PRO A 112 -4.33 20.79 -11.37
C PRO A 112 -3.09 21.12 -10.52
N MET A 113 -1.97 20.52 -10.90
CA MET A 113 -0.69 20.87 -10.28
C MET A 113 -0.30 22.31 -10.68
N PRO A 114 0.18 23.12 -9.72
CA PRO A 114 0.54 24.53 -9.97
C PRO A 114 1.81 24.69 -10.81
N ASP A 115 2.67 23.68 -10.84
CA ASP A 115 3.91 23.64 -11.62
C ASP A 115 3.76 22.62 -12.75
N PRO A 116 3.92 22.99 -14.03
CA PRO A 116 3.88 22.04 -15.15
C PRO A 116 4.90 20.90 -15.07
N ALA A 117 5.99 21.08 -14.31
CA ALA A 117 6.96 20.02 -14.03
C ALA A 117 6.44 19.02 -12.98
N ALA A 118 5.48 19.40 -12.16
CA ALA A 118 4.88 18.56 -11.11
C ALA A 118 3.80 17.64 -11.71
N ARG A 119 4.17 16.86 -12.73
CA ARG A 119 3.31 15.81 -13.26
C ARG A 119 3.39 14.58 -12.38
N ASP A 120 2.53 13.60 -12.65
CA ASP A 120 2.56 12.27 -12.07
C ASP A 120 2.20 12.14 -10.55
N PRO A 121 1.11 12.79 -10.06
CA PRO A 121 0.61 12.46 -8.73
C PRO A 121 0.37 10.95 -8.63
N HIS A 122 0.86 10.35 -7.53
CA HIS A 122 1.02 8.89 -7.46
C HIS A 122 0.30 8.28 -6.25
N THR A 123 0.94 8.21 -5.09
CA THR A 123 0.34 7.68 -3.85
C THR A 123 -0.23 8.83 -3.04
N MET A 124 -1.48 8.71 -2.63
CA MET A 124 -2.21 9.73 -1.86
C MET A 124 -2.61 9.21 -0.48
N MET A 125 -2.65 10.09 0.51
CA MET A 125 -3.19 9.83 1.85
C MET A 125 -3.81 11.11 2.42
N PHE A 126 -4.96 10.99 3.10
CA PHE A 126 -5.53 12.10 3.88
C PHE A 126 -4.64 12.41 5.08
N ASP A 127 -4.53 13.71 5.41
CA ASP A 127 -3.80 14.18 6.60
C ASP A 127 -4.66 14.17 7.89
N GLY A 128 -5.95 13.81 7.78
CA GLY A 128 -6.90 13.86 8.88
C GLY A 128 -7.30 15.29 9.31
N LYS A 129 -6.87 16.32 8.56
CA LYS A 129 -7.10 17.75 8.87
C LYS A 129 -7.68 18.52 7.68
N GLY A 130 -8.19 17.83 6.68
CA GLY A 130 -8.77 18.41 5.46
C GLY A 130 -7.75 18.64 4.35
N GLY A 131 -6.64 17.93 4.38
CA GLY A 131 -5.64 17.91 3.33
C GLY A 131 -5.37 16.51 2.79
N ILE A 132 -4.72 16.46 1.64
CA ILE A 132 -4.25 15.23 0.97
C ILE A 132 -2.78 15.39 0.66
N TRP A 133 -1.94 14.57 1.27
CA TRP A 133 -0.54 14.40 0.86
C TRP A 133 -0.44 13.44 -0.31
N PHE A 134 0.47 13.71 -1.25
CA PHE A 134 0.71 12.83 -2.38
C PHE A 134 2.15 12.92 -2.88
N SER A 135 2.67 11.79 -3.34
CA SER A 135 3.98 11.74 -3.98
C SER A 135 3.87 12.04 -5.48
N LEU A 136 4.93 12.63 -6.05
CA LEU A 136 5.12 12.84 -7.47
C LEU A 136 6.48 12.21 -7.83
N GLN A 137 6.44 10.97 -8.29
CA GLN A 137 7.61 10.11 -8.40
C GLN A 137 8.67 10.64 -9.36
N ASN A 138 8.26 10.93 -10.60
CA ASN A 138 9.19 11.36 -11.64
C ASN A 138 9.47 12.86 -11.58
N ALA A 139 8.51 13.64 -11.07
CA ALA A 139 8.71 15.06 -10.79
C ALA A 139 9.65 15.30 -9.60
N ASN A 140 9.95 14.26 -8.81
CA ASN A 140 10.85 14.33 -7.65
C ASN A 140 10.36 15.30 -6.57
N MET A 141 9.05 15.28 -6.29
CA MET A 141 8.35 16.17 -5.36
C MET A 141 7.36 15.40 -4.48
N VAL A 142 6.95 16.03 -3.38
CA VAL A 142 5.76 15.66 -2.61
C VAL A 142 4.83 16.86 -2.59
N GLY A 143 3.53 16.62 -2.80
CA GLY A 143 2.51 17.66 -2.81
C GLY A 143 1.55 17.52 -1.63
N HIS A 144 0.92 18.63 -1.27
CA HIS A 144 -0.15 18.73 -0.27
C HIS A 144 -1.28 19.57 -0.83
N LEU A 145 -2.45 18.97 -1.01
CA LEU A 145 -3.67 19.63 -1.45
C LEU A 145 -4.55 19.98 -0.25
N ASN A 146 -4.95 21.23 -0.12
CA ASN A 146 -6.01 21.64 0.82
C ASN A 146 -7.37 21.38 0.14
N GLN A 147 -8.17 20.45 0.71
CA GLN A 147 -9.45 20.04 0.13
C GLN A 147 -10.50 21.17 0.05
N LYS A 148 -10.42 22.16 0.98
CA LYS A 148 -11.37 23.27 1.06
C LYS A 148 -11.06 24.37 0.06
N THR A 149 -9.79 24.76 -0.08
CA THR A 149 -9.37 25.88 -0.94
C THR A 149 -8.96 25.45 -2.32
N GLY A 150 -8.57 24.19 -2.50
CA GLY A 150 -7.98 23.67 -3.73
C GLY A 150 -6.50 24.04 -3.91
N GLU A 151 -5.89 24.75 -2.94
CA GLU A 151 -4.48 25.11 -2.99
C GLU A 151 -3.59 23.87 -2.92
N VAL A 152 -2.60 23.79 -3.80
CA VAL A 152 -1.58 22.75 -3.82
C VAL A 152 -0.22 23.37 -3.48
N LYS A 153 0.44 22.85 -2.45
CA LYS A 153 1.84 23.15 -2.11
C LYS A 153 2.74 22.00 -2.54
N LEU A 154 3.93 22.32 -3.04
CA LEU A 154 4.90 21.35 -3.53
C LEU A 154 6.23 21.50 -2.77
N VAL A 155 6.79 20.36 -2.37
CA VAL A 155 8.11 20.25 -1.74
C VAL A 155 9.02 19.43 -2.65
N LYS A 156 10.12 20.01 -3.11
CA LYS A 156 11.14 19.34 -3.92
C LYS A 156 12.06 18.50 -3.05
N MET A 157 12.42 17.31 -3.51
CA MET A 157 13.43 16.49 -2.84
C MET A 157 14.81 17.12 -3.00
N THR A 158 15.67 16.93 -1.99
CA THR A 158 17.03 17.48 -1.98
C THR A 158 17.94 16.80 -3.00
N ARG A 159 17.75 15.50 -3.21
CA ARG A 159 18.54 14.71 -4.18
C ARG A 159 17.83 14.58 -5.52
N PRO A 160 18.56 14.66 -6.63
CA PRO A 160 18.01 14.32 -7.93
C PRO A 160 17.60 12.84 -7.96
N ASN A 161 16.50 12.55 -8.64
CA ASN A 161 15.96 11.19 -8.79
C ASN A 161 15.67 10.46 -7.46
N ALA A 162 15.36 11.17 -6.38
CA ALA A 162 14.93 10.55 -5.12
C ALA A 162 13.65 9.71 -5.30
N ARG A 163 12.77 10.11 -6.22
CA ARG A 163 11.56 9.37 -6.62
C ARG A 163 10.67 9.01 -5.43
N PRO A 164 10.09 10.00 -4.73
CA PRO A 164 9.16 9.73 -3.62
C PRO A 164 8.02 8.83 -4.09
N TYR A 165 7.70 7.79 -3.30
CA TYR A 165 6.82 6.71 -3.75
C TYR A 165 5.73 6.36 -2.75
N GLY A 166 5.93 5.30 -1.95
CA GLY A 166 5.01 4.90 -0.88
C GLY A 166 4.94 5.98 0.19
N LEU A 167 3.73 6.25 0.66
CA LEU A 167 3.45 7.32 1.62
C LEU A 167 2.43 6.83 2.66
N VAL A 168 2.67 7.19 3.92
CA VAL A 168 1.73 7.06 5.03
C VAL A 168 1.68 8.38 5.79
N VAL A 169 0.60 8.63 6.52
CA VAL A 169 0.44 9.82 7.34
C VAL A 169 0.21 9.41 8.79
N ASP A 170 0.85 10.10 9.72
CA ASP A 170 0.66 9.86 11.14
C ASP A 170 -0.53 10.64 11.72
N GLU A 171 -0.84 10.42 12.99
CA GLU A 171 -1.96 11.05 13.70
C GLU A 171 -1.81 12.56 13.87
N THR A 172 -0.62 13.10 13.66
CA THR A 172 -0.36 14.53 13.65
C THR A 172 -0.60 15.19 12.29
N GLY A 173 -0.89 14.37 11.26
CA GLY A 173 -1.04 14.80 9.86
C GLY A 173 0.30 14.91 9.13
N GLN A 174 1.38 14.40 9.71
CA GLN A 174 2.71 14.44 9.12
C GLN A 174 2.91 13.27 8.15
N PRO A 175 3.30 13.53 6.88
CA PRO A 175 3.58 12.49 5.91
C PRO A 175 4.95 11.86 6.12
N TRP A 176 5.01 10.54 5.98
CA TRP A 176 6.23 9.75 5.89
C TRP A 176 6.24 9.07 4.52
N PHE A 177 7.37 9.05 3.83
CA PHE A 177 7.45 8.46 2.50
C PHE A 177 8.81 7.84 2.19
N CYS A 178 8.79 6.90 1.24
CA CYS A 178 10.01 6.29 0.73
C CYS A 178 10.58 7.14 -0.41
N GLU A 179 11.89 7.25 -0.50
CA GLU A 179 12.60 7.73 -1.67
C GLU A 179 13.10 6.52 -2.48
N PHE A 180 12.25 5.97 -3.33
CA PHE A 180 12.51 4.73 -4.08
C PHE A 180 13.74 4.81 -5.03
N GLY A 181 14.13 6.00 -5.43
CA GLY A 181 15.34 6.23 -6.25
C GLY A 181 16.64 6.27 -5.45
N THR A 182 16.55 6.33 -4.13
CA THR A 182 17.69 6.40 -3.21
C THR A 182 17.52 5.39 -2.06
N ASN A 183 18.49 5.34 -1.16
CA ASN A 183 18.42 4.56 0.08
C ASN A 183 17.86 5.40 1.24
N ARG A 184 16.73 6.10 1.05
CA ARG A 184 16.20 7.03 2.06
C ARG A 184 14.73 6.83 2.36
N MET A 185 14.39 7.16 3.59
CA MET A 185 13.06 7.48 4.06
C MET A 185 13.00 8.97 4.39
N ALA A 186 11.84 9.59 4.24
CA ALA A 186 11.71 11.02 4.50
C ALA A 186 10.37 11.38 5.12
N THR A 187 10.32 12.58 5.70
CA THR A 187 9.11 13.19 6.26
C THR A 187 9.12 14.69 6.01
N ILE A 188 7.93 15.30 6.02
CA ILE A 188 7.75 16.74 5.88
C ILE A 188 6.96 17.25 7.09
N ASP A 189 7.46 18.29 7.75
CA ASP A 189 6.69 18.98 8.79
C ASP A 189 5.45 19.65 8.17
N PRO A 190 4.23 19.33 8.60
CA PRO A 190 3.02 19.83 7.95
C PRO A 190 2.76 21.32 8.15
N LYS A 191 3.46 21.98 9.08
CA LYS A 191 3.32 23.41 9.36
C LYS A 191 4.34 24.25 8.61
N THR A 192 5.60 23.81 8.61
CA THR A 192 6.72 24.54 8.02
C THR A 192 7.09 24.09 6.62
N TYR A 193 6.61 22.91 6.20
CA TYR A 193 6.98 22.21 4.95
C TYR A 193 8.47 21.90 4.85
N GLN A 194 9.16 21.83 5.99
CA GLN A 194 10.56 21.42 6.04
C GLN A 194 10.68 19.91 5.84
N LEU A 195 11.54 19.52 4.93
CA LEU A 195 11.89 18.13 4.61
C LEU A 195 12.97 17.65 5.59
N LYS A 196 12.76 16.43 6.13
CA LYS A 196 13.78 15.69 6.90
C LYS A 196 13.95 14.31 6.28
N GLU A 197 15.19 13.96 5.99
CA GLU A 197 15.57 12.69 5.36
C GLU A 197 16.36 11.81 6.33
N PHE A 198 16.24 10.47 6.15
CA PHE A 198 16.91 9.44 6.94
C PHE A 198 17.60 8.48 5.98
N ASP A 199 18.92 8.39 6.06
CA ASP A 199 19.68 7.41 5.29
C ASP A 199 19.46 6.01 5.86
N LEU A 200 19.17 5.05 4.98
CA LEU A 200 19.18 3.63 5.32
C LEU A 200 20.61 3.09 5.24
N PRO A 201 20.97 2.08 6.07
CA PRO A 201 22.37 1.61 6.19
C PRO A 201 22.97 1.12 4.89
N ALA A 202 22.17 0.50 4.03
CA ALA A 202 22.65 -0.07 2.78
C ALA A 202 22.44 0.90 1.61
N GLU A 203 23.48 1.27 0.90
CA GLU A 203 23.43 2.17 -0.26
C GLU A 203 22.54 1.63 -1.41
N GLN A 204 22.45 0.30 -1.52
CA GLN A 204 21.63 -0.39 -2.51
C GLN A 204 20.16 -0.50 -2.11
N ALA A 205 19.80 -0.11 -0.89
CA ALA A 205 18.40 -0.14 -0.45
C ALA A 205 17.54 0.74 -1.34
N ARG A 206 16.33 0.22 -1.65
CA ARG A 206 15.31 0.93 -2.44
C ARG A 206 13.95 0.72 -1.77
N PRO A 207 13.67 1.49 -0.69
CA PRO A 207 12.39 1.39 0.00
C PRO A 207 11.26 1.78 -0.95
N ARG A 208 10.20 0.96 -1.03
CA ARG A 208 9.16 1.19 -2.04
C ARG A 208 7.78 1.45 -1.48
N ARG A 209 7.30 0.60 -0.60
CA ARG A 209 6.03 0.78 0.13
C ARG A 209 6.32 0.65 1.61
N MET A 210 5.40 1.17 2.41
CA MET A 210 5.60 1.29 3.84
C MET A 210 4.30 1.13 4.60
N ALA A 211 4.43 0.82 5.89
CA ALA A 211 3.37 0.86 6.89
C ALA A 211 3.91 1.56 8.15
N ARG A 212 3.04 2.02 9.02
CA ARG A 212 3.41 2.63 10.30
C ARG A 212 2.60 1.99 11.41
N THR A 213 3.27 1.52 12.45
CA THR A 213 2.64 1.00 13.66
C THR A 213 2.28 2.12 14.64
N PRO A 214 1.30 1.92 15.55
CA PRO A 214 0.83 2.98 16.47
C PRO A 214 1.89 3.53 17.42
N ASP A 215 2.96 2.79 17.67
CA ASP A 215 4.13 3.22 18.44
C ASP A 215 5.03 4.23 17.69
N GLY A 216 4.69 4.50 16.44
CA GLY A 216 5.39 5.45 15.57
C GLY A 216 6.50 4.85 14.72
N ILE A 217 6.70 3.54 14.79
CA ILE A 217 7.72 2.84 13.98
C ILE A 217 7.28 2.78 12.52
N ILE A 218 8.21 3.03 11.62
CA ILE A 218 8.02 2.94 10.17
C ILE A 218 8.57 1.61 9.67
N TRP A 219 7.74 0.86 8.96
CA TRP A 219 8.09 -0.39 8.30
C TRP A 219 8.15 -0.18 6.80
N TYR A 220 9.15 -0.74 6.13
CA TYR A 220 9.31 -0.59 4.69
C TYR A 220 9.76 -1.90 4.01
N GLY A 221 9.36 -2.08 2.77
CA GLY A 221 9.89 -3.14 1.91
C GLY A 221 11.08 -2.61 1.09
N ASP A 222 12.26 -3.20 1.29
CA ASP A 222 13.42 -2.93 0.42
C ASP A 222 13.30 -3.77 -0.85
N TYR A 223 12.80 -3.14 -1.88
CA TYR A 223 12.49 -3.78 -3.16
C TYR A 223 13.72 -4.37 -3.86
N SER A 224 14.87 -3.73 -3.75
CA SER A 224 16.08 -4.16 -4.46
C SER A 224 16.81 -5.29 -3.78
N ARG A 225 16.79 -5.33 -2.45
CA ARG A 225 17.57 -6.29 -1.67
C ARG A 225 16.75 -7.45 -1.11
N GLY A 226 15.41 -7.30 -1.09
CA GLY A 226 14.52 -8.32 -0.53
C GLY A 226 14.56 -8.37 1.01
N PHE A 227 14.44 -7.21 1.65
CA PHE A 227 14.36 -7.10 3.10
C PHE A 227 13.06 -6.41 3.54
N LEU A 228 12.56 -6.80 4.69
CA LEU A 228 11.65 -6.01 5.50
C LEU A 228 12.49 -5.17 6.44
N GLY A 229 12.32 -3.85 6.41
CA GLY A 229 13.03 -2.94 7.28
C GLY A 229 12.11 -2.25 8.28
N ARG A 230 12.68 -1.90 9.44
CA ARG A 230 12.07 -1.10 10.50
C ARG A 230 12.95 0.10 10.78
N LEU A 231 12.39 1.30 10.69
CA LEU A 231 13.03 2.56 11.08
C LEU A 231 12.33 3.12 12.32
N ASP A 232 13.08 3.39 13.37
CA ASP A 232 12.63 4.22 14.49
C ASP A 232 12.92 5.70 14.18
N PRO A 233 11.91 6.54 13.95
CA PRO A 233 12.11 7.95 13.61
C PRO A 233 12.72 8.81 14.73
N LYS A 234 12.62 8.35 15.98
CA LYS A 234 13.14 9.07 17.16
C LYS A 234 14.64 8.92 17.27
N THR A 235 15.13 7.71 17.02
CA THR A 235 16.57 7.37 17.20
C THR A 235 17.31 7.28 15.88
N GLY A 236 16.61 7.10 14.76
CA GLY A 236 17.18 6.79 13.45
C GLY A 236 17.65 5.34 13.33
N ALA A 237 17.40 4.50 14.33
CA ALA A 237 17.82 3.11 14.32
C ALA A 237 17.05 2.31 13.26
N VAL A 238 17.79 1.49 12.49
CA VAL A 238 17.25 0.60 11.47
C VAL A 238 17.54 -0.85 11.83
N THR A 239 16.51 -1.70 11.67
CA THR A 239 16.66 -3.16 11.78
C THR A 239 16.05 -3.79 10.53
N GLU A 240 16.67 -4.84 10.01
CA GLU A 240 16.24 -5.47 8.76
C GLU A 240 16.16 -7.00 8.89
N TRP A 241 15.15 -7.61 8.27
CA TRP A 241 14.96 -9.06 8.19
C TRP A 241 14.95 -9.48 6.71
N PRO A 242 15.72 -10.50 6.32
CA PRO A 242 15.65 -11.02 4.95
C PRO A 242 14.27 -11.62 4.70
N MET A 243 13.68 -11.30 3.55
CA MET A 243 12.38 -11.81 3.15
C MET A 243 12.40 -13.32 2.89
N PRO A 244 11.27 -14.04 3.05
CA PRO A 244 11.23 -15.50 2.87
C PRO A 244 11.70 -16.01 1.51
N SER A 245 11.53 -15.23 0.44
CA SER A 245 12.04 -15.58 -0.91
C SER A 245 13.42 -14.97 -1.22
N GLY A 246 14.07 -14.37 -0.22
CA GLY A 246 15.40 -13.75 -0.34
C GLY A 246 15.43 -12.58 -1.31
N ALA A 247 16.55 -12.36 -1.96
CA ALA A 247 16.78 -11.22 -2.88
C ALA A 247 15.82 -11.20 -4.08
N ARG A 248 15.18 -12.32 -4.42
CA ARG A 248 14.19 -12.41 -5.51
C ARG A 248 12.79 -11.97 -5.10
N SER A 249 12.55 -11.65 -3.84
CA SER A 249 11.22 -11.35 -3.31
C SER A 249 10.58 -10.12 -3.95
N LEU A 250 11.36 -9.08 -4.26
CA LEU A 250 10.85 -7.78 -4.77
C LEU A 250 9.60 -7.32 -4.00
N PRO A 251 9.71 -7.06 -2.67
CA PRO A 251 8.56 -6.70 -1.84
C PRO A 251 7.92 -5.42 -2.31
N TYR A 252 6.59 -5.45 -2.55
CA TYR A 252 5.92 -4.29 -3.11
C TYR A 252 4.75 -3.81 -2.25
N ALA A 253 3.52 -4.26 -2.50
CA ALA A 253 2.37 -3.85 -1.70
C ALA A 253 2.62 -4.12 -0.22
N MET A 254 2.21 -3.19 0.65
CA MET A 254 2.36 -3.31 2.10
C MET A 254 1.18 -2.65 2.80
N THR A 255 0.72 -3.26 3.88
CA THR A 255 -0.28 -2.71 4.81
C THR A 255 -0.06 -3.27 6.22
N MET A 256 -0.80 -2.76 7.18
CA MET A 256 -0.85 -3.24 8.55
C MET A 256 -2.28 -3.63 8.90
N ASP A 257 -2.47 -4.70 9.69
CA ASP A 257 -3.77 -5.07 10.22
C ASP A 257 -4.06 -4.44 11.60
N ASP A 258 -5.25 -4.69 12.13
CA ASP A 258 -5.69 -4.17 13.44
C ASP A 258 -5.01 -4.82 14.66
N GLN A 259 -4.17 -5.83 14.43
CA GLN A 259 -3.30 -6.44 15.42
C GLN A 259 -1.83 -6.00 15.29
N ASN A 260 -1.59 -4.94 14.51
CA ASN A 260 -0.27 -4.37 14.22
C ASN A 260 0.69 -5.35 13.52
N ARG A 261 0.16 -6.38 12.82
CA ARG A 261 0.97 -7.26 11.99
C ARG A 261 1.20 -6.62 10.62
N ILE A 262 2.40 -6.77 10.11
CA ILE A 262 2.78 -6.22 8.82
C ILE A 262 2.50 -7.26 7.74
N TRP A 263 1.76 -6.84 6.71
CA TRP A 263 1.45 -7.65 5.54
C TRP A 263 2.08 -7.02 4.30
N PHE A 264 2.71 -7.83 3.47
CA PHE A 264 3.32 -7.37 2.22
C PHE A 264 3.26 -8.47 1.16
N VAL A 265 3.55 -8.09 -0.09
CA VAL A 265 3.53 -9.03 -1.21
C VAL A 265 4.93 -9.16 -1.79
N GLU A 266 5.42 -10.40 -1.89
CA GLU A 266 6.60 -10.73 -2.68
C GLU A 266 6.17 -10.89 -4.15
N THR A 267 6.55 -9.92 -4.98
CA THR A 267 6.12 -9.86 -6.40
C THR A 267 7.16 -10.40 -7.39
N GLY A 268 8.36 -10.67 -6.92
CA GLY A 268 9.44 -11.24 -7.73
C GLY A 268 9.34 -12.75 -7.92
N VAL A 269 8.34 -13.40 -7.32
CA VAL A 269 8.03 -14.81 -7.44
C VAL A 269 6.63 -14.99 -8.02
N GLN A 270 6.39 -16.12 -8.69
CA GLN A 270 5.09 -16.46 -9.28
C GLN A 270 4.65 -17.86 -8.82
N PRO A 271 3.40 -18.01 -8.32
CA PRO A 271 2.46 -16.93 -8.01
C PRO A 271 3.03 -15.92 -7.00
N ASN A 272 2.52 -14.66 -6.98
CA ASN A 272 2.87 -13.71 -5.94
C ASN A 272 2.53 -14.30 -4.56
N LEU A 273 3.32 -13.96 -3.54
CA LEU A 273 3.12 -14.45 -2.17
C LEU A 273 2.68 -13.30 -1.26
N LEU A 274 1.50 -13.46 -0.62
CA LEU A 274 1.09 -12.62 0.49
C LEU A 274 1.76 -13.13 1.77
N VAL A 275 2.58 -12.30 2.39
CA VAL A 275 3.41 -12.66 3.54
C VAL A 275 2.99 -11.82 4.74
N GLY A 276 2.86 -12.46 5.90
CA GLY A 276 2.62 -11.83 7.19
C GLY A 276 3.84 -11.88 8.09
N PHE A 277 4.17 -10.75 8.73
CA PHE A 277 5.22 -10.60 9.72
C PHE A 277 4.63 -10.05 11.03
N ASP A 278 4.99 -10.66 12.14
CA ASP A 278 4.57 -10.21 13.47
C ASP A 278 5.69 -9.44 14.17
N PRO A 279 5.55 -8.10 14.33
CA PRO A 279 6.52 -7.27 15.03
C PRO A 279 6.79 -7.66 16.48
N MET A 280 5.83 -8.31 17.16
CA MET A 280 6.00 -8.72 18.56
C MET A 280 6.95 -9.93 18.71
N THR A 281 6.93 -10.84 17.75
CA THR A 281 7.76 -12.05 17.77
C THR A 281 8.94 -11.95 16.80
N GLU A 282 8.97 -10.91 15.97
CA GLU A 282 9.94 -10.67 14.90
C GLU A 282 10.05 -11.85 13.91
N LYS A 283 8.89 -12.50 13.61
CA LYS A 283 8.84 -13.69 12.75
C LYS A 283 7.85 -13.52 11.59
N PHE A 284 8.22 -14.08 10.46
CA PHE A 284 7.26 -14.34 9.38
C PHE A 284 6.38 -15.52 9.77
N PHE A 285 5.06 -15.29 9.82
CA PHE A 285 4.10 -16.29 10.31
C PHE A 285 3.16 -16.82 9.22
N SER A 286 3.09 -16.13 8.08
CA SER A 286 2.23 -16.52 6.94
C SER A 286 2.98 -16.31 5.63
N LYS A 287 2.74 -17.23 4.68
CA LYS A 287 3.26 -17.16 3.32
C LYS A 287 2.26 -17.87 2.39
N THR A 288 1.35 -17.09 1.83
CA THR A 288 0.20 -17.61 1.08
C THR A 288 0.30 -17.23 -0.41
N PRO A 289 0.28 -18.20 -1.33
CA PRO A 289 0.28 -17.91 -2.75
C PRO A 289 -1.06 -17.30 -3.19
N VAL A 290 -1.00 -16.29 -4.05
CA VAL A 290 -2.18 -15.65 -4.64
C VAL A 290 -2.67 -16.50 -5.81
N LEU A 291 -3.73 -17.25 -5.58
CA LEU A 291 -4.32 -18.18 -6.53
C LEU A 291 -5.82 -17.90 -6.73
N PRO A 292 -6.40 -18.23 -7.91
CA PRO A 292 -5.75 -18.95 -9.02
C PRO A 292 -4.95 -18.09 -10.00
N SER A 293 -5.11 -16.73 -9.99
CA SER A 293 -4.57 -15.87 -11.04
C SER A 293 -3.04 -15.76 -11.07
N GLY A 294 -2.35 -16.05 -9.95
CA GLY A 294 -0.94 -15.76 -9.75
C GLY A 294 -0.62 -14.27 -9.56
N ALA A 295 -1.62 -13.41 -9.74
CA ALA A 295 -1.62 -11.94 -9.61
C ALA A 295 -0.77 -11.17 -10.63
N GLY A 296 0.23 -11.75 -11.25
CA GLY A 296 1.23 -10.99 -12.02
C GLY A 296 2.02 -10.03 -11.14
N THR A 297 1.42 -8.93 -10.69
CA THR A 297 2.00 -8.01 -9.71
C THR A 297 0.91 -7.32 -8.89
N ILE A 298 1.01 -7.38 -7.56
CA ILE A 298 0.20 -6.59 -6.62
C ILE A 298 1.03 -5.39 -6.16
N ARG A 299 0.55 -4.17 -6.45
CA ARG A 299 1.31 -2.93 -6.21
C ARG A 299 0.90 -2.14 -4.99
N HIS A 300 -0.32 -2.33 -4.55
CA HIS A 300 -0.90 -1.69 -3.38
C HIS A 300 -1.97 -2.58 -2.78
N MET A 301 -2.21 -2.44 -1.50
CA MET A 301 -3.28 -3.14 -0.79
C MET A 301 -3.73 -2.32 0.40
N VAL A 302 -4.98 -2.53 0.82
CA VAL A 302 -5.59 -1.86 1.96
C VAL A 302 -6.21 -2.89 2.91
N TYR A 303 -6.06 -2.66 4.20
CA TYR A 303 -6.72 -3.47 5.22
C TYR A 303 -8.11 -2.92 5.54
N ASP A 304 -9.10 -3.79 5.49
CA ASP A 304 -10.48 -3.55 5.94
C ASP A 304 -10.66 -4.13 7.35
N LYS A 305 -10.65 -3.27 8.34
CA LYS A 305 -10.82 -3.66 9.75
C LYS A 305 -12.18 -4.31 10.01
N LYS A 306 -13.24 -3.88 9.29
CA LYS A 306 -14.61 -4.36 9.52
C LYS A 306 -14.77 -5.84 9.14
N THR A 307 -14.14 -6.25 8.05
CA THR A 307 -14.19 -7.63 7.54
C THR A 307 -12.92 -8.42 7.80
N ARG A 308 -11.94 -7.85 8.48
CA ARG A 308 -10.60 -8.41 8.72
C ARG A 308 -9.99 -8.97 7.45
N SER A 309 -9.97 -8.16 6.41
CA SER A 309 -9.47 -8.60 5.11
C SER A 309 -8.60 -7.55 4.45
N ILE A 310 -7.70 -8.01 3.60
CA ILE A 310 -6.83 -7.18 2.78
C ILE A 310 -7.37 -7.21 1.35
N TRP A 311 -7.63 -6.03 0.79
CA TRP A 311 -8.05 -5.87 -0.60
C TRP A 311 -6.86 -5.43 -1.47
N PHE A 312 -6.78 -5.97 -2.68
CA PHE A 312 -5.72 -5.66 -3.64
C PHE A 312 -6.20 -5.79 -5.09
N GLY A 313 -5.56 -5.04 -5.98
CA GLY A 313 -5.72 -5.19 -7.42
C GLY A 313 -4.49 -5.89 -8.03
N THR A 314 -4.65 -6.57 -9.16
CA THR A 314 -3.61 -7.39 -9.78
C THR A 314 -3.38 -7.01 -11.25
N ASP A 315 -2.16 -7.27 -11.75
CA ASP A 315 -1.87 -7.10 -13.19
C ASP A 315 -2.57 -8.17 -14.06
N SER A 316 -3.06 -9.26 -13.45
CA SER A 316 -3.89 -10.29 -14.11
C SER A 316 -5.38 -9.91 -14.19
N ASN A 317 -5.72 -8.64 -14.05
CA ASN A 317 -7.08 -8.09 -14.16
C ASN A 317 -8.06 -8.60 -13.10
N GLN A 318 -7.58 -8.88 -11.89
CA GLN A 318 -8.40 -9.31 -10.76
C GLN A 318 -8.45 -8.24 -9.67
N LEU A 319 -9.59 -8.17 -8.97
CA LEU A 319 -9.69 -7.59 -7.64
C LEU A 319 -9.68 -8.74 -6.64
N GLY A 320 -8.76 -8.71 -5.68
CA GLY A 320 -8.57 -9.78 -4.71
C GLY A 320 -8.91 -9.37 -3.29
N LYS A 321 -9.40 -10.33 -2.51
CA LYS A 321 -9.65 -10.23 -1.07
C LYS A 321 -8.94 -11.36 -0.35
N ALA A 322 -8.09 -11.04 0.61
CA ALA A 322 -7.49 -11.99 1.53
C ALA A 322 -8.12 -11.82 2.92
N VAL A 323 -8.95 -12.78 3.33
CA VAL A 323 -9.47 -12.85 4.71
C VAL A 323 -8.35 -13.37 5.59
N ILE A 324 -8.01 -12.63 6.65
CA ILE A 324 -6.94 -12.98 7.59
C ILE A 324 -7.52 -13.35 8.94
N THR A 325 -6.96 -14.38 9.57
CA THR A 325 -7.39 -14.79 10.91
C THR A 325 -6.71 -13.97 11.99
N PRO A 326 -7.38 -13.73 13.13
CA PRO A 326 -6.74 -13.18 14.32
C PRO A 326 -5.56 -14.01 14.80
N ARG A 327 -4.68 -13.39 15.59
CA ARG A 327 -3.54 -14.09 16.20
C ARG A 327 -4.06 -15.22 17.09
N GLY A 328 -3.55 -16.43 16.89
CA GLY A 328 -3.94 -17.63 17.64
C GLY A 328 -5.22 -18.33 17.18
N GLU A 329 -5.93 -17.79 16.19
CA GLU A 329 -7.09 -18.44 15.58
C GLU A 329 -6.71 -19.12 14.24
N MET A 330 -7.54 -20.10 13.83
CA MET A 330 -7.41 -20.79 12.55
C MET A 330 -8.63 -20.48 11.66
N ILE A 331 -8.46 -20.54 10.36
CA ILE A 331 -9.61 -20.49 9.43
C ILE A 331 -10.44 -21.76 9.64
N PRO A 332 -11.75 -21.62 9.87
CA PRO A 332 -12.63 -22.79 10.04
C PRO A 332 -12.75 -23.63 8.77
#